data_52460715d51d2de94bd2dead2a21bba7
#
_entry.id   52460715d51d2de94bd2dead2a21bba7
#
_cell.length_a   1.000
_cell.length_b   1.000
_cell.length_c   1.000
_cell.angle_alpha   90.00
_cell.angle_beta   90.00
_cell.angle_gamma   90.00
#
_symmetry.space_group_name_H-M   'P 1'
#
loop_
_entity.id
_entity.type
_entity.pdbx_description
1 polymer ?
#
loop_
_entity_poly.entity_id
_entity_poly.type
_entity_poly.pdbx_seq_one_letter_code
_entity_poly.pdbx_strand_id
1 'polypeptide(L)'
;MNRRNFIEKSTVLGTALGLGIPHIAMTTKPKLKLGLQLFSVRDAMVKNPLECLQKLKALGYEDFETYGFDATNGTLYGYSVADFKSVLEDLNLTTTSGHYGFMDYIEASPDSLARYVDQCIEAATRLQSSYLTWPFVSPLYRNAEGFKRLANRLNEIGAQVAQAGLGFAYHNHGYEFENWSGTTGHQILMTATDADLVKLQMDLYWVIHSGESPKALVADQPGRYVMWHIKDMDKVTRDYSELGNGSIDYTAELPDPNQSGLEYYYLEQGGNYAVNSMQSATDSIRYFKKNLQSLL
;
A
#
# COMPACT_ATOMS: atom_id res chain seq x y z
N MET A 1 22.85 49.20 51.34
CA MET A 1 22.11 50.46 51.65
C MET A 1 21.15 50.67 50.51
N ASN A 2 19.88 50.80 50.59
CA ASN A 2 18.71 50.86 51.45
C ASN A 2 17.54 50.53 50.59
N ARG A 3 16.71 49.61 50.88
CA ARG A 3 15.43 49.58 51.60
C ARG A 3 14.45 50.73 51.31
N ARG A 4 13.21 50.28 50.96
CA ARG A 4 11.87 50.94 51.03
C ARG A 4 11.49 51.75 49.80
N ASN A 5 10.28 51.56 49.22
CA ASN A 5 8.96 51.58 49.84
C ASN A 5 7.92 50.82 49.04
N PHE A 6 7.13 50.13 49.76
CA PHE A 6 5.81 49.58 49.60
C PHE A 6 4.75 50.67 49.49
N ILE A 7 3.84 50.65 48.55
CA ILE A 7 2.48 51.18 48.69
C ILE A 7 1.51 50.43 47.81
N GLU A 8 0.47 49.94 48.45
CA GLU A 8 -0.73 49.30 47.97
C GLU A 8 -1.50 50.14 46.95
N LYS A 9 -2.13 49.45 45.98
CA LYS A 9 -3.50 49.76 45.56
C LYS A 9 -4.20 48.45 45.11
N SER A 10 -5.07 48.01 45.97
CA SER A 10 -6.09 47.01 45.70
C SER A 10 -7.03 47.54 44.63
N THR A 11 -7.17 46.79 43.52
CA THR A 11 -8.32 46.95 42.64
C THR A 11 -8.90 45.56 42.42
N VAL A 12 -10.08 45.32 42.95
CA VAL A 12 -10.93 44.18 42.75
C VAL A 12 -11.30 44.13 41.25
N LEU A 13 -10.95 43.08 40.57
CA LEU A 13 -11.53 42.74 39.25
C LEU A 13 -11.98 41.33 39.26
N GLY A 14 -13.23 41.18 38.92
CA GLY A 14 -13.97 39.95 38.95
C GLY A 14 -13.36 38.79 38.15
N THR A 15 -13.40 37.62 38.73
CA THR A 15 -13.12 36.32 38.06
C THR A 15 -14.25 35.99 37.09
N ALA A 16 -14.03 36.29 35.83
CA ALA A 16 -14.77 35.62 34.75
C ALA A 16 -14.09 34.26 34.52
N LEU A 17 -14.68 33.20 35.04
CA LEU A 17 -14.38 31.83 34.66
C LEU A 17 -14.74 31.63 33.20
N GLY A 18 -13.80 31.94 32.34
CA GLY A 18 -13.83 31.51 30.94
C GLY A 18 -13.62 29.99 30.91
N LEU A 19 -14.69 29.22 30.81
CA LEU A 19 -14.61 27.82 30.38
C LEU A 19 -14.05 27.81 28.95
N GLY A 20 -12.73 27.69 28.83
CA GLY A 20 -12.04 27.41 27.59
C GLY A 20 -12.51 26.04 27.11
N ILE A 21 -13.43 26.04 26.15
CA ILE A 21 -13.75 24.85 25.38
C ILE A 21 -12.45 24.50 24.63
N PRO A 22 -11.86 23.32 24.87
CA PRO A 22 -10.70 22.94 24.08
C PRO A 22 -11.14 22.90 22.60
N HIS A 23 -10.62 23.80 21.79
CA HIS A 23 -10.66 23.63 20.34
C HIS A 23 -9.89 22.35 20.04
N ILE A 24 -10.63 21.22 19.93
CA ILE A 24 -10.11 20.02 19.27
C ILE A 24 -9.91 20.45 17.81
N ALA A 25 -8.68 20.81 17.47
CA ALA A 25 -8.30 20.96 16.08
C ALA A 25 -8.60 19.62 15.42
N MET A 26 -9.66 19.56 14.63
CA MET A 26 -9.88 18.46 13.69
C MET A 26 -8.70 18.50 12.72
N THR A 27 -7.68 17.70 12.99
CA THR A 27 -6.63 17.42 12.01
C THR A 27 -7.32 16.66 10.88
N THR A 28 -7.66 17.35 9.81
CA THR A 28 -8.11 16.69 8.57
C THR A 28 -6.98 15.79 8.13
N LYS A 29 -7.23 14.48 8.02
CA LYS A 29 -6.25 13.55 7.44
C LYS A 29 -5.82 14.11 6.08
N PRO A 30 -4.54 14.07 5.73
CA PRO A 30 -4.11 14.49 4.41
C PRO A 30 -4.86 13.66 3.36
N LYS A 31 -5.29 14.32 2.29
CA LYS A 31 -5.96 13.65 1.18
C LYS A 31 -5.02 12.60 0.60
N LEU A 32 -5.52 11.37 0.47
CA LEU A 32 -4.75 10.28 -0.13
C LEU A 32 -4.44 10.61 -1.60
N LYS A 33 -3.19 10.40 -2.00
CA LYS A 33 -2.76 10.56 -3.40
C LYS A 33 -3.34 9.45 -4.25
N LEU A 34 -3.65 9.77 -5.50
CA LEU A 34 -4.13 8.80 -6.45
C LEU A 34 -2.95 7.98 -6.98
N GLY A 35 -2.91 6.71 -6.58
CA GLY A 35 -1.83 5.79 -6.89
C GLY A 35 -2.11 4.85 -8.07
N LEU A 36 -1.04 4.34 -8.69
CA LEU A 36 -1.06 3.26 -9.68
C LEU A 36 0.05 2.27 -9.36
N GLN A 37 -0.27 0.97 -9.37
CA GLN A 37 0.76 -0.07 -9.42
C GLN A 37 1.34 -0.10 -10.84
N LEU A 38 2.65 0.15 -10.97
CA LEU A 38 3.33 0.28 -12.29
C LEU A 38 3.36 -1.02 -13.11
N PHE A 39 3.10 -2.17 -12.49
CA PHE A 39 2.93 -3.42 -13.23
C PHE A 39 1.75 -3.36 -14.21
N SER A 40 0.76 -2.53 -13.96
CA SER A 40 -0.38 -2.30 -14.87
C SER A 40 0.05 -1.82 -16.24
N VAL A 41 1.14 -1.07 -16.31
CA VAL A 41 1.67 -0.46 -17.55
C VAL A 41 3.10 -0.94 -17.85
N ARG A 42 3.42 -2.19 -17.44
CA ARG A 42 4.77 -2.76 -17.54
C ARG A 42 5.36 -2.75 -18.93
N ASP A 43 4.53 -2.92 -19.95
CA ASP A 43 4.93 -2.85 -21.36
C ASP A 43 5.39 -1.44 -21.76
N ALA A 44 4.74 -0.41 -21.28
CA ALA A 44 5.14 0.98 -21.48
C ALA A 44 6.37 1.34 -20.63
N MET A 45 6.44 0.86 -19.38
CA MET A 45 7.60 1.04 -18.51
C MET A 45 8.87 0.41 -19.06
N VAL A 46 8.81 -0.80 -19.63
CA VAL A 46 9.95 -1.45 -20.27
C VAL A 46 10.41 -0.68 -21.51
N LYS A 47 9.48 -0.09 -22.26
CA LYS A 47 9.77 0.61 -23.52
C LYS A 47 10.40 1.99 -23.27
N ASN A 48 9.82 2.79 -22.41
CA ASN A 48 10.29 4.15 -22.08
C ASN A 48 9.70 4.60 -20.75
N PRO A 49 10.37 4.36 -19.61
CA PRO A 49 9.84 4.70 -18.28
C PRO A 49 9.50 6.18 -18.12
N LEU A 50 10.38 7.08 -18.59
CA LEU A 50 10.18 8.52 -18.46
C LEU A 50 8.92 8.99 -19.19
N GLU A 51 8.74 8.58 -20.44
CA GLU A 51 7.55 8.93 -21.22
C GLU A 51 6.27 8.34 -20.60
N CYS A 52 6.35 7.11 -20.09
CA CYS A 52 5.25 6.47 -19.39
C CYS A 52 4.83 7.28 -18.15
N LEU A 53 5.76 7.64 -17.29
CA LEU A 53 5.50 8.44 -16.08
C LEU A 53 4.96 9.83 -16.41
N GLN A 54 5.47 10.49 -17.47
CA GLN A 54 4.94 11.79 -17.94
C GLN A 54 3.46 11.67 -18.37
N LYS A 55 3.10 10.63 -19.10
CA LYS A 55 1.71 10.34 -19.50
C LYS A 55 0.82 10.08 -18.30
N LEU A 56 1.28 9.25 -17.35
CA LEU A 56 0.53 8.94 -16.13
C LEU A 56 0.30 10.20 -15.28
N LYS A 57 1.34 11.04 -15.13
CA LYS A 57 1.20 12.34 -14.46
C LYS A 57 0.15 13.22 -15.15
N ALA A 58 0.18 13.31 -16.49
CA ALA A 58 -0.78 14.10 -17.26
C ALA A 58 -2.23 13.62 -17.09
N LEU A 59 -2.45 12.32 -16.83
CA LEU A 59 -3.73 11.74 -16.44
C LEU A 59 -4.14 12.10 -15.01
N GLY A 60 -3.16 12.47 -14.16
CA GLY A 60 -3.35 12.89 -12.78
C GLY A 60 -3.10 11.79 -11.76
N TYR A 61 -2.30 10.80 -12.07
CA TYR A 61 -1.66 9.96 -11.06
C TYR A 61 -0.57 10.76 -10.34
N GLU A 62 -0.45 10.55 -9.04
CA GLU A 62 0.42 11.34 -8.16
C GLU A 62 1.42 10.45 -7.40
N ASP A 63 1.08 9.17 -7.21
CA ASP A 63 1.86 8.20 -6.45
C ASP A 63 1.94 6.87 -7.18
N PHE A 64 3.03 6.13 -6.95
CA PHE A 64 3.22 4.86 -7.61
C PHE A 64 3.65 3.76 -6.63
N GLU A 65 3.24 2.55 -6.93
CA GLU A 65 3.84 1.37 -6.37
C GLU A 65 4.78 0.75 -7.41
N THR A 66 6.03 0.56 -7.02
CA THR A 66 7.07 0.01 -7.90
C THR A 66 7.07 -1.52 -7.91
N TYR A 67 7.73 -2.12 -8.89
CA TYR A 67 8.00 -3.55 -8.98
C TYR A 67 9.33 -3.79 -9.69
N GLY A 68 9.87 -5.02 -9.58
CA GLY A 68 11.03 -5.44 -10.39
C GLY A 68 12.35 -4.78 -9.98
N PHE A 69 12.54 -4.51 -8.67
CA PHE A 69 13.83 -4.07 -8.16
C PHE A 69 14.90 -5.15 -8.40
N ASP A 70 15.96 -4.79 -9.12
CA ASP A 70 17.13 -5.61 -9.32
C ASP A 70 18.16 -5.30 -8.22
N ALA A 71 18.18 -6.14 -7.19
CA ALA A 71 19.09 -5.98 -6.06
C ALA A 71 20.58 -6.19 -6.44
N THR A 72 20.86 -6.98 -7.49
CA THR A 72 22.22 -7.24 -7.94
C THR A 72 22.87 -5.98 -8.50
N ASN A 73 22.11 -5.21 -9.27
CA ASN A 73 22.59 -4.01 -9.94
C ASN A 73 22.12 -2.71 -9.22
N GLY A 74 21.25 -2.80 -8.22
CA GLY A 74 20.69 -1.64 -7.52
C GLY A 74 19.82 -0.77 -8.45
N THR A 75 19.02 -1.39 -9.33
CA THR A 75 18.27 -0.67 -10.37
C THR A 75 16.77 -0.93 -10.36
N LEU A 76 16.03 0.06 -10.86
CA LEU A 76 14.61 -0.01 -11.21
C LEU A 76 14.40 0.52 -12.63
N TYR A 77 13.77 -0.25 -13.48
CA TYR A 77 13.42 0.14 -14.86
C TYR A 77 14.61 0.65 -15.68
N GLY A 78 15.81 0.12 -15.43
CA GLY A 78 17.05 0.50 -16.12
C GLY A 78 17.76 1.74 -15.55
N TYR A 79 17.19 2.40 -14.54
CA TYR A 79 17.82 3.49 -13.79
C TYR A 79 18.48 2.96 -12.51
N SER A 80 19.56 3.61 -12.05
CA SER A 80 19.90 3.48 -10.63
C SER A 80 18.73 3.98 -9.77
N VAL A 81 18.63 3.49 -8.52
CA VAL A 81 17.57 3.95 -7.61
C VAL A 81 17.60 5.48 -7.42
N ALA A 82 18.81 6.07 -7.37
CA ALA A 82 18.99 7.51 -7.23
C ALA A 82 18.50 8.27 -8.47
N ASP A 83 18.84 7.79 -9.68
CA ASP A 83 18.39 8.43 -10.92
C ASP A 83 16.87 8.30 -11.09
N PHE A 84 16.30 7.13 -10.73
CA PHE A 84 14.85 6.95 -10.76
C PHE A 84 14.15 7.90 -9.78
N LYS A 85 14.72 8.10 -8.58
CA LYS A 85 14.22 9.09 -7.62
C LYS A 85 14.25 10.49 -8.21
N SER A 86 15.35 10.89 -8.88
CA SER A 86 15.44 12.21 -9.54
C SER A 86 14.36 12.37 -10.62
N VAL A 87 14.10 11.35 -11.43
CA VAL A 87 13.00 11.37 -12.41
C VAL A 87 11.65 11.60 -11.74
N LEU A 88 11.38 10.95 -10.61
CA LEU A 88 10.12 11.15 -9.88
C LEU A 88 10.03 12.58 -9.32
N GLU A 89 11.10 13.13 -8.77
CA GLU A 89 11.17 14.50 -8.23
C GLU A 89 10.94 15.56 -9.31
N ASP A 90 11.62 15.45 -10.45
CA ASP A 90 11.45 16.33 -11.61
C ASP A 90 10.00 16.34 -12.13
N LEU A 91 9.34 15.20 -11.99
CA LEU A 91 7.92 15.06 -12.35
C LEU A 91 6.98 15.41 -11.20
N ASN A 92 7.46 15.77 -10.00
CA ASN A 92 6.64 15.95 -8.80
C ASN A 92 5.72 14.74 -8.55
N LEU A 93 6.31 13.55 -8.59
CA LEU A 93 5.68 12.24 -8.34
C LEU A 93 6.32 11.58 -7.12
N THR A 94 5.59 10.66 -6.50
CA THR A 94 6.10 9.87 -5.37
C THR A 94 5.99 8.39 -5.64
N THR A 95 6.71 7.61 -4.84
CA THR A 95 6.48 6.17 -4.70
C THR A 95 6.44 5.85 -3.22
N THR A 96 5.33 5.31 -2.75
CA THR A 96 5.12 5.04 -1.32
C THR A 96 5.22 3.56 -0.97
N SER A 97 5.16 2.66 -1.96
CA SER A 97 5.35 1.22 -1.80
C SER A 97 6.11 0.62 -2.98
N GLY A 98 6.68 -0.55 -2.78
CA GLY A 98 7.27 -1.36 -3.83
C GLY A 98 7.06 -2.86 -3.61
N HIS A 99 6.78 -3.59 -4.69
CA HIS A 99 6.73 -5.04 -4.73
C HIS A 99 8.15 -5.60 -4.91
N TYR A 100 8.63 -6.34 -3.91
CA TYR A 100 9.98 -6.90 -3.90
C TYR A 100 9.97 -8.42 -4.03
N GLY A 101 11.03 -9.00 -4.59
CA GLY A 101 11.17 -10.42 -4.92
C GLY A 101 11.47 -11.34 -3.73
N PHE A 102 10.84 -11.15 -2.58
CA PHE A 102 11.10 -11.93 -1.36
C PHE A 102 10.82 -13.43 -1.53
N MET A 103 9.97 -13.81 -2.49
CA MET A 103 9.65 -15.22 -2.74
C MET A 103 10.87 -16.06 -3.10
N ASP A 104 11.86 -15.48 -3.75
CA ASP A 104 13.12 -16.13 -4.13
C ASP A 104 13.97 -16.50 -2.91
N TYR A 105 13.68 -15.89 -1.77
CA TYR A 105 14.39 -16.08 -0.49
C TYR A 105 13.60 -16.88 0.54
N ILE A 106 12.48 -17.52 0.17
CA ILE A 106 11.65 -18.28 1.12
C ILE A 106 12.41 -19.42 1.79
N GLU A 107 13.32 -20.07 1.06
CA GLU A 107 14.20 -21.14 1.54
C GLU A 107 15.64 -20.68 1.82
N ALA A 108 15.93 -19.41 1.64
CA ALA A 108 17.29 -18.90 1.82
C ALA A 108 17.73 -18.98 3.30
N SER A 109 19.06 -19.03 3.50
CA SER A 109 19.61 -18.89 4.85
C SER A 109 19.25 -17.54 5.45
N PRO A 110 19.17 -17.42 6.80
CA PRO A 110 18.90 -16.15 7.47
C PRO A 110 19.79 -15.01 6.98
N ASP A 111 21.08 -15.25 6.83
CA ASP A 111 22.05 -14.24 6.37
C ASP A 111 21.80 -13.81 4.92
N SER A 112 21.35 -14.73 4.05
CA SER A 112 21.06 -14.40 2.66
C SER A 112 19.77 -13.57 2.55
N LEU A 113 18.75 -13.95 3.30
CA LEU A 113 17.52 -13.17 3.38
C LEU A 113 17.79 -11.77 3.95
N ALA A 114 18.52 -11.68 5.07
CA ALA A 114 18.82 -10.41 5.71
C ALA A 114 19.56 -9.45 4.76
N ARG A 115 20.56 -9.93 4.01
CA ARG A 115 21.25 -9.09 3.00
C ARG A 115 20.31 -8.58 1.91
N TYR A 116 19.40 -9.40 1.42
CA TYR A 116 18.42 -8.96 0.42
C TYR A 116 17.46 -7.93 1.00
N VAL A 117 17.01 -8.14 2.23
CA VAL A 117 16.14 -7.18 2.94
C VAL A 117 16.87 -5.84 3.12
N ASP A 118 18.15 -5.83 3.49
CA ASP A 118 18.97 -4.61 3.60
C ASP A 118 19.03 -3.85 2.26
N GLN A 119 19.23 -4.56 1.14
CA GLN A 119 19.21 -3.94 -0.19
C GLN A 119 17.84 -3.32 -0.53
N CYS A 120 16.75 -4.00 -0.18
CA CYS A 120 15.40 -3.48 -0.37
C CYS A 120 15.13 -2.25 0.52
N ILE A 121 15.59 -2.26 1.78
CA ILE A 121 15.50 -1.13 2.72
C ILE A 121 16.27 0.06 2.17
N GLU A 122 17.51 -0.14 1.68
CA GLU A 122 18.29 0.93 1.08
C GLU A 122 17.59 1.55 -0.12
N ALA A 123 17.05 0.72 -1.02
CA ALA A 123 16.29 1.19 -2.18
C ALA A 123 15.04 1.98 -1.77
N ALA A 124 14.22 1.46 -0.86
CA ALA A 124 13.02 2.12 -0.36
C ALA A 124 13.34 3.45 0.34
N THR A 125 14.39 3.48 1.15
CA THR A 125 14.86 4.71 1.84
C THR A 125 15.29 5.78 0.84
N ARG A 126 16.06 5.42 -0.19
CA ARG A 126 16.48 6.34 -1.26
C ARG A 126 15.29 6.88 -2.06
N LEU A 127 14.29 6.04 -2.31
CA LEU A 127 13.04 6.42 -2.98
C LEU A 127 12.12 7.27 -2.07
N GLN A 128 12.37 7.30 -0.76
CA GLN A 128 11.47 7.85 0.26
C GLN A 128 10.11 7.11 0.30
N SER A 129 10.14 5.82 0.00
CA SER A 129 8.97 4.95 0.14
C SER A 129 8.67 4.66 1.60
N SER A 130 7.41 4.42 1.92
CA SER A 130 6.93 4.10 3.27
C SER A 130 6.92 2.60 3.53
N TYR A 131 6.69 1.78 2.49
CA TYR A 131 6.45 0.35 2.62
C TYR A 131 7.29 -0.49 1.65
N LEU A 132 7.74 -1.65 2.16
CA LEU A 132 8.16 -2.78 1.34
C LEU A 132 7.02 -3.79 1.33
N THR A 133 6.68 -4.34 0.15
CA THR A 133 5.55 -5.27 0.02
C THR A 133 5.99 -6.60 -0.58
N TRP A 134 5.56 -7.72 0.05
CA TRP A 134 5.69 -9.07 -0.50
C TRP A 134 4.48 -9.35 -1.40
N PRO A 135 4.65 -9.48 -2.74
CA PRO A 135 3.51 -9.47 -3.65
C PRO A 135 2.99 -10.84 -4.10
N PHE A 136 3.69 -11.93 -3.83
CA PHE A 136 3.40 -13.19 -4.52
C PHE A 136 3.87 -14.42 -3.78
N VAL A 137 3.08 -15.51 -3.85
CA VAL A 137 3.46 -16.84 -3.35
C VAL A 137 3.51 -17.83 -4.51
N SER A 138 4.65 -18.50 -4.67
CA SER A 138 4.82 -19.56 -5.67
C SER A 138 3.82 -20.70 -5.46
N PRO A 139 3.27 -21.31 -6.53
CA PRO A 139 2.35 -22.44 -6.42
C PRO A 139 2.85 -23.58 -5.52
N LEU A 140 4.17 -23.79 -5.45
CA LEU A 140 4.79 -24.80 -4.59
C LEU A 140 4.48 -24.59 -3.09
N TYR A 141 4.24 -23.35 -2.66
CA TYR A 141 3.99 -22.98 -1.26
C TYR A 141 2.53 -22.63 -0.98
N ARG A 142 1.62 -22.80 -1.96
CA ARG A 142 0.18 -22.59 -1.77
C ARG A 142 -0.45 -23.81 -1.11
N ASN A 143 -0.14 -24.00 0.17
CA ASN A 143 -0.67 -25.04 1.05
C ASN A 143 -0.44 -24.61 2.50
N ALA A 144 -1.03 -25.34 3.48
CA ALA A 144 -0.97 -24.97 4.88
C ALA A 144 0.46 -24.81 5.42
N GLU A 145 1.38 -25.73 5.08
CA GLU A 145 2.78 -25.66 5.53
C GLU A 145 3.55 -24.51 4.86
N GLY A 146 3.28 -24.27 3.58
CA GLY A 146 3.88 -23.15 2.86
C GLY A 146 3.44 -21.80 3.44
N PHE A 147 2.16 -21.63 3.81
CA PHE A 147 1.67 -20.42 4.46
C PHE A 147 2.21 -20.23 5.88
N LYS A 148 2.45 -21.30 6.64
CA LYS A 148 3.15 -21.21 7.95
C LYS A 148 4.60 -20.76 7.76
N ARG A 149 5.28 -21.31 6.76
CA ARG A 149 6.65 -20.88 6.41
C ARG A 149 6.69 -19.41 5.98
N LEU A 150 5.75 -19.02 5.12
CA LEU A 150 5.60 -17.62 4.70
C LEU A 150 5.39 -16.70 5.92
N ALA A 151 4.49 -17.05 6.85
CA ALA A 151 4.25 -16.26 8.04
C ALA A 151 5.51 -16.02 8.88
N ASN A 152 6.34 -17.05 9.04
CA ASN A 152 7.63 -16.91 9.74
C ASN A 152 8.55 -15.93 9.01
N ARG A 153 8.68 -16.04 7.67
CA ARG A 153 9.49 -15.11 6.86
C ARG A 153 8.96 -13.68 6.91
N LEU A 154 7.64 -13.52 6.87
CA LEU A 154 7.02 -12.19 6.99
C LEU A 154 7.37 -11.52 8.33
N ASN A 155 7.33 -12.27 9.44
CA ASN A 155 7.74 -11.75 10.74
C ASN A 155 9.23 -11.39 10.79
N GLU A 156 10.11 -12.24 10.26
CA GLU A 156 11.56 -11.98 10.20
C GLU A 156 11.85 -10.68 9.41
N ILE A 157 11.27 -10.55 8.23
CA ILE A 157 11.44 -9.37 7.37
C ILE A 157 10.81 -8.14 8.02
N GLY A 158 9.59 -8.27 8.55
CA GLY A 158 8.89 -7.16 9.21
C GLY A 158 9.67 -6.59 10.38
N ALA A 159 10.31 -7.44 11.18
CA ALA A 159 11.15 -7.02 12.29
C ALA A 159 12.39 -6.22 11.81
N GLN A 160 13.05 -6.66 10.73
CA GLN A 160 14.20 -5.95 10.16
C GLN A 160 13.79 -4.62 9.52
N VAL A 161 12.69 -4.60 8.76
CA VAL A 161 12.15 -3.40 8.10
C VAL A 161 11.72 -2.34 9.12
N ALA A 162 11.06 -2.77 10.21
CA ALA A 162 10.65 -1.88 11.29
C ALA A 162 11.83 -1.20 12.00
N GLN A 163 12.99 -1.87 12.15
CA GLN A 163 14.22 -1.27 12.69
C GLN A 163 14.75 -0.12 11.83
N ALA A 164 14.48 -0.16 10.53
CA ALA A 164 14.81 0.92 9.59
C ALA A 164 13.77 2.06 9.57
N GLY A 165 12.71 1.96 10.35
CA GLY A 165 11.62 2.95 10.38
C GLY A 165 10.68 2.89 9.18
N LEU A 166 10.65 1.76 8.47
CA LEU A 166 9.77 1.51 7.33
C LEU A 166 8.66 0.53 7.70
N GLY A 167 7.57 0.54 6.94
CA GLY A 167 6.50 -0.44 7.03
C GLY A 167 6.76 -1.66 6.15
N PHE A 168 6.24 -2.81 6.55
CA PHE A 168 6.25 -4.02 5.76
C PHE A 168 4.84 -4.55 5.57
N ALA A 169 4.49 -4.95 4.35
CA ALA A 169 3.16 -5.45 4.03
C ALA A 169 3.20 -6.73 3.19
N TYR A 170 2.12 -7.49 3.29
CA TYR A 170 1.83 -8.62 2.43
C TYR A 170 0.64 -8.30 1.53
N HIS A 171 0.77 -8.56 0.22
CA HIS A 171 -0.27 -8.38 -0.79
C HIS A 171 -0.93 -9.74 -1.09
N ASN A 172 -2.25 -9.81 -0.93
CA ASN A 172 -3.00 -11.03 -1.21
C ASN A 172 -3.39 -11.19 -2.68
N HIS A 173 -3.58 -12.45 -3.06
CA HIS A 173 -4.30 -12.88 -4.24
C HIS A 173 -5.54 -13.71 -3.82
N GLY A 174 -6.04 -14.57 -4.72
CA GLY A 174 -7.17 -15.45 -4.43
C GLY A 174 -6.77 -16.76 -3.74
N TYR A 175 -5.56 -17.24 -3.95
CA TYR A 175 -5.11 -18.52 -3.43
C TYR A 175 -4.94 -18.56 -1.90
N GLU A 176 -4.89 -17.43 -1.22
CA GLU A 176 -4.92 -17.36 0.24
C GLU A 176 -6.27 -17.76 0.84
N PHE A 177 -7.33 -17.67 0.05
CA PHE A 177 -8.69 -18.01 0.48
C PHE A 177 -9.10 -19.45 0.11
N GLU A 178 -8.24 -20.18 -0.59
CA GLU A 178 -8.45 -21.62 -0.85
C GLU A 178 -8.37 -22.43 0.44
N ASN A 179 -9.24 -23.49 0.54
CA ASN A 179 -9.29 -24.34 1.71
C ASN A 179 -8.21 -25.43 1.67
N TRP A 180 -7.35 -25.44 2.68
CA TRP A 180 -6.28 -26.42 2.88
C TRP A 180 -6.57 -27.25 4.14
N SER A 181 -7.34 -28.33 4.00
CA SER A 181 -7.64 -29.25 5.11
C SER A 181 -8.29 -28.56 6.32
N GLY A 182 -9.26 -27.68 6.08
CA GLY A 182 -10.04 -27.01 7.12
C GLY A 182 -9.49 -25.66 7.58
N THR A 183 -8.45 -25.14 6.92
CA THR A 183 -7.94 -23.76 7.12
C THR A 183 -7.65 -23.12 5.78
N THR A 184 -7.47 -21.80 5.77
CA THR A 184 -7.04 -21.05 4.58
C THR A 184 -5.67 -20.41 4.82
N GLY A 185 -4.96 -20.08 3.72
CA GLY A 185 -3.72 -19.32 3.82
C GLY A 185 -3.92 -17.99 4.55
N HIS A 186 -5.03 -17.30 4.26
CA HIS A 186 -5.39 -16.06 4.94
C HIS A 186 -5.51 -16.25 6.46
N GLN A 187 -6.25 -17.28 6.92
CA GLN A 187 -6.39 -17.57 8.36
C GLN A 187 -5.04 -17.85 9.03
N ILE A 188 -4.15 -18.61 8.34
CA ILE A 188 -2.80 -18.87 8.85
C ILE A 188 -2.01 -17.57 8.97
N LEU A 189 -2.03 -16.70 7.96
CA LEU A 189 -1.33 -15.42 8.00
C LEU A 189 -1.86 -14.51 9.12
N MET A 190 -3.19 -14.44 9.30
CA MET A 190 -3.78 -13.61 10.36
C MET A 190 -3.39 -14.05 11.77
N THR A 191 -3.25 -15.36 11.99
CA THR A 191 -2.95 -15.93 13.32
C THR A 191 -1.45 -16.07 13.61
N ALA A 192 -0.62 -16.21 12.58
CA ALA A 192 0.80 -16.53 12.73
C ALA A 192 1.73 -15.33 12.45
N THR A 193 1.21 -14.20 11.96
CA THR A 193 2.02 -12.98 11.78
C THR A 193 1.72 -11.94 12.85
N ASP A 194 2.77 -11.23 13.27
CA ASP A 194 2.66 -10.11 14.18
C ASP A 194 2.00 -8.90 13.46
N ALA A 195 0.89 -8.42 13.97
CA ALA A 195 0.11 -7.34 13.36
C ALA A 195 0.81 -5.97 13.40
N ASP A 196 1.78 -5.78 14.28
CA ASP A 196 2.58 -4.56 14.35
C ASP A 196 3.71 -4.57 13.33
N LEU A 197 4.26 -5.74 13.02
CA LEU A 197 5.37 -5.93 12.08
C LEU A 197 4.92 -6.14 10.63
N VAL A 198 3.77 -6.81 10.43
CA VAL A 198 3.28 -7.23 9.11
C VAL A 198 1.91 -6.63 8.86
N LYS A 199 1.86 -5.56 8.08
CA LYS A 199 0.62 -4.98 7.58
C LYS A 199 0.14 -5.72 6.33
N LEU A 200 -1.05 -5.38 5.86
CA LEU A 200 -1.66 -6.01 4.69
C LEU A 200 -1.94 -4.97 3.61
N GLN A 201 -1.64 -5.35 2.38
CA GLN A 201 -2.12 -4.68 1.19
C GLN A 201 -3.26 -5.51 0.62
N MET A 202 -4.50 -5.05 0.85
CA MET A 202 -5.68 -5.75 0.36
C MET A 202 -5.86 -5.54 -1.13
N ASP A 203 -5.78 -6.60 -1.89
CA ASP A 203 -6.31 -6.60 -3.25
C ASP A 203 -7.81 -6.91 -3.22
N LEU A 204 -8.60 -5.86 -3.38
CA LEU A 204 -10.06 -5.94 -3.29
C LEU A 204 -10.66 -6.87 -4.35
N TYR A 205 -10.11 -6.86 -5.58
CA TYR A 205 -10.55 -7.76 -6.64
C TYR A 205 -10.39 -9.23 -6.24
N TRP A 206 -9.20 -9.61 -5.73
CA TRP A 206 -8.94 -11.00 -5.37
C TRP A 206 -9.78 -11.46 -4.17
N VAL A 207 -10.03 -10.60 -3.20
CA VAL A 207 -10.94 -10.90 -2.08
C VAL A 207 -12.34 -11.19 -2.61
N ILE A 208 -12.91 -10.30 -3.42
CA ILE A 208 -14.26 -10.45 -4.01
C ILE A 208 -14.31 -11.63 -4.98
N HIS A 209 -13.26 -11.82 -5.80
CA HIS A 209 -13.15 -12.97 -6.70
C HIS A 209 -13.20 -14.30 -5.96
N SER A 210 -12.64 -14.37 -4.77
CA SER A 210 -12.66 -15.57 -3.91
C SER A 210 -13.99 -15.77 -3.17
N GLY A 211 -14.94 -14.84 -3.29
CA GLY A 211 -16.23 -14.90 -2.62
C GLY A 211 -16.21 -14.36 -1.19
N GLU A 212 -15.12 -13.72 -0.79
CA GLU A 212 -14.94 -13.10 0.52
C GLU A 212 -15.40 -11.64 0.50
N SER A 213 -15.65 -11.07 1.69
CA SER A 213 -16.07 -9.69 1.85
C SER A 213 -14.91 -8.81 2.37
N PRO A 214 -14.47 -7.80 1.61
CA PRO A 214 -13.48 -6.84 2.09
C PRO A 214 -13.89 -6.15 3.40
N LYS A 215 -15.18 -5.84 3.54
CA LYS A 215 -15.74 -5.25 4.77
C LYS A 215 -15.62 -6.17 5.97
N ALA A 216 -15.92 -7.46 5.78
CA ALA A 216 -15.81 -8.44 6.86
C ALA A 216 -14.34 -8.64 7.29
N LEU A 217 -13.41 -8.70 6.34
CA LEU A 217 -11.98 -8.82 6.65
C LEU A 217 -11.45 -7.62 7.43
N VAL A 218 -11.85 -6.40 7.05
CA VAL A 218 -11.46 -5.18 7.78
C VAL A 218 -12.11 -5.14 9.17
N ALA A 219 -13.35 -5.58 9.31
CA ALA A 219 -14.01 -5.63 10.61
C ALA A 219 -13.37 -6.64 11.57
N ASP A 220 -12.85 -7.76 11.04
CA ASP A 220 -12.12 -8.78 11.81
C ASP A 220 -10.71 -8.30 12.23
N GLN A 221 -10.04 -7.54 11.38
CA GLN A 221 -8.65 -7.07 11.58
C GLN A 221 -8.52 -5.55 11.37
N PRO A 222 -9.15 -4.72 12.23
CA PRO A 222 -9.13 -3.27 12.06
C PRO A 222 -7.69 -2.71 12.19
N GLY A 223 -7.37 -1.73 11.34
CA GLY A 223 -6.06 -1.06 11.34
C GLY A 223 -4.93 -1.87 10.70
N ARG A 224 -5.23 -3.02 10.09
CA ARG A 224 -4.21 -3.90 9.52
C ARG A 224 -4.07 -3.80 8.01
N TYR A 225 -5.14 -3.41 7.28
CA TYR A 225 -5.18 -3.29 5.83
C TYR A 225 -4.84 -1.87 5.38
N VAL A 226 -3.58 -1.50 5.55
CA VAL A 226 -3.09 -0.12 5.36
C VAL A 226 -2.98 0.32 3.91
N MET A 227 -3.01 -0.61 2.97
CA MET A 227 -2.97 -0.33 1.54
C MET A 227 -4.04 -1.13 0.80
N TRP A 228 -4.56 -0.55 -0.30
CA TRP A 228 -5.52 -1.24 -1.16
C TRP A 228 -5.09 -1.24 -2.62
N HIS A 229 -5.29 -2.38 -3.30
CA HIS A 229 -5.36 -2.45 -4.75
C HIS A 229 -6.81 -2.46 -5.20
N ILE A 230 -7.13 -1.57 -6.14
CA ILE A 230 -8.47 -1.39 -6.68
C ILE A 230 -8.45 -1.80 -8.16
N LYS A 231 -9.06 -2.94 -8.46
CA LYS A 231 -9.16 -3.55 -9.80
C LYS A 231 -10.62 -3.86 -10.08
N ASP A 232 -10.99 -4.07 -11.35
CA ASP A 232 -12.33 -4.54 -11.69
C ASP A 232 -12.32 -5.94 -12.30
N MET A 233 -13.47 -6.58 -12.28
CA MET A 233 -13.67 -7.97 -12.66
C MET A 233 -14.60 -8.06 -13.85
N ASP A 234 -14.14 -8.66 -14.96
CA ASP A 234 -14.98 -8.90 -16.14
C ASP A 234 -16.26 -9.67 -15.76
N LYS A 235 -17.37 -9.24 -16.33
CA LYS A 235 -18.71 -9.75 -16.01
C LYS A 235 -18.94 -11.21 -16.40
N VAL A 236 -18.18 -11.73 -17.35
CA VAL A 236 -18.37 -13.05 -17.93
C VAL A 236 -17.23 -13.99 -17.55
N THR A 237 -15.99 -13.57 -17.83
CA THR A 237 -14.81 -14.40 -17.60
C THR A 237 -14.31 -14.32 -16.16
N ARG A 238 -14.69 -13.27 -15.42
CA ARG A 238 -14.19 -12.92 -14.09
C ARG A 238 -12.68 -12.61 -14.06
N ASP A 239 -12.06 -12.42 -15.23
CA ASP A 239 -10.70 -11.91 -15.36
C ASP A 239 -10.66 -10.38 -15.10
N TYR A 240 -9.50 -9.76 -15.21
CA TYR A 240 -9.35 -8.31 -15.04
C TYR A 240 -10.17 -7.51 -16.07
N SER A 241 -10.62 -6.34 -15.68
CA SER A 241 -11.29 -5.37 -16.54
C SER A 241 -10.88 -3.95 -16.12
N GLU A 242 -11.07 -2.99 -17.01
CA GLU A 242 -10.97 -1.58 -16.69
C GLU A 242 -11.98 -1.20 -15.60
N LEU A 243 -11.57 -0.40 -14.66
CA LEU A 243 -12.43 0.03 -13.56
C LEU A 243 -13.68 0.73 -14.08
N GLY A 244 -14.84 0.21 -13.69
CA GLY A 244 -16.16 0.65 -14.12
C GLY A 244 -16.74 -0.10 -15.35
N ASN A 245 -15.96 -0.93 -16.01
CA ASN A 245 -16.44 -1.81 -17.07
C ASN A 245 -16.81 -3.21 -16.54
N GLY A 246 -16.30 -3.55 -15.38
CA GLY A 246 -16.49 -4.84 -14.73
C GLY A 246 -17.80 -4.99 -13.96
N SER A 247 -17.80 -5.93 -13.01
CA SER A 247 -18.95 -6.33 -12.22
C SER A 247 -18.88 -5.92 -10.74
N ILE A 248 -17.75 -5.36 -10.28
CA ILE A 248 -17.59 -5.01 -8.86
C ILE A 248 -18.29 -3.69 -8.58
N ASP A 249 -19.28 -3.73 -7.70
CA ASP A 249 -19.91 -2.52 -7.15
C ASP A 249 -19.10 -1.99 -5.97
N TYR A 250 -18.11 -1.17 -6.25
CA TYR A 250 -17.28 -0.57 -5.22
C TYR A 250 -18.01 0.37 -4.28
N THR A 251 -19.19 0.87 -4.63
CA THR A 251 -19.99 1.67 -3.69
C THR A 251 -20.58 0.80 -2.57
N ALA A 252 -20.80 -0.49 -2.88
CA ALA A 252 -21.27 -1.48 -1.91
C ALA A 252 -20.10 -2.20 -1.21
N GLU A 253 -18.96 -2.44 -1.89
CA GLU A 253 -17.89 -3.33 -1.42
C GLU A 253 -16.75 -2.64 -0.68
N LEU A 254 -16.50 -1.33 -0.91
CA LEU A 254 -15.40 -0.63 -0.24
C LEU A 254 -15.57 -0.66 1.29
N PRO A 255 -14.56 -1.12 2.05
CA PRO A 255 -14.57 -1.01 3.50
C PRO A 255 -14.44 0.45 3.96
N ASP A 256 -14.69 0.71 5.24
CA ASP A 256 -14.39 2.01 5.83
C ASP A 256 -12.86 2.24 5.85
N PRO A 257 -12.34 3.29 5.16
CA PRO A 257 -10.91 3.58 5.13
C PRO A 257 -10.31 3.83 6.53
N ASN A 258 -11.08 4.39 7.46
CA ASN A 258 -10.61 4.64 8.82
C ASN A 258 -10.51 3.35 9.61
N GLN A 259 -11.49 2.46 9.50
CA GLN A 259 -11.47 1.15 10.14
C GLN A 259 -10.35 0.27 9.57
N SER A 260 -10.12 0.35 8.26
CA SER A 260 -9.01 -0.33 7.58
C SER A 260 -7.63 0.16 8.07
N GLY A 261 -7.53 1.41 8.50
CA GLY A 261 -6.25 2.09 8.72
C GLY A 261 -5.59 2.52 7.41
N LEU A 262 -6.38 2.77 6.36
CA LEU A 262 -5.88 3.05 5.01
C LEU A 262 -4.94 4.26 5.00
N GLU A 263 -3.74 4.05 4.43
CA GLU A 263 -2.70 5.05 4.22
C GLU A 263 -2.46 5.32 2.73
N TYR A 264 -2.55 4.27 1.88
CA TYR A 264 -2.32 4.36 0.44
C TYR A 264 -3.27 3.45 -0.33
N TYR A 265 -3.54 3.80 -1.58
CA TYR A 265 -4.25 2.94 -2.52
C TYR A 265 -3.70 3.09 -3.93
N TYR A 266 -3.78 2.01 -4.70
CA TYR A 266 -3.29 1.97 -6.07
C TYR A 266 -4.34 1.34 -6.97
N LEU A 267 -4.64 2.00 -8.09
CA LEU A 267 -5.36 1.34 -9.17
C LEU A 267 -4.43 0.31 -9.80
N GLU A 268 -4.98 -0.82 -10.21
CA GLU A 268 -4.19 -1.85 -10.88
C GLU A 268 -5.02 -2.64 -11.88
N GLN A 269 -4.38 -3.06 -12.98
CA GLN A 269 -4.91 -4.05 -13.90
C GLN A 269 -3.76 -4.91 -14.42
N GLY A 270 -3.73 -6.19 -14.04
CA GLY A 270 -2.63 -7.10 -14.35
C GLY A 270 -2.58 -7.63 -15.78
N GLY A 271 -3.61 -7.37 -16.58
CA GLY A 271 -3.75 -7.89 -17.96
C GLY A 271 -5.15 -7.69 -18.49
N ASN A 272 -5.52 -8.45 -19.56
CA ASN A 272 -6.84 -8.43 -20.19
C ASN A 272 -7.30 -7.00 -20.55
N TYR A 273 -6.39 -6.23 -21.18
CA TYR A 273 -6.67 -4.87 -21.60
C TYR A 273 -7.60 -4.84 -22.82
N ALA A 274 -8.65 -4.01 -22.77
CA ALA A 274 -9.57 -3.86 -23.91
C ALA A 274 -8.86 -3.31 -25.18
N VAL A 275 -7.87 -2.43 -25.00
CA VAL A 275 -7.06 -1.85 -26.10
C VAL A 275 -5.57 -2.05 -25.80
N ASN A 276 -5.05 -1.43 -24.76
CA ASN A 276 -3.68 -1.55 -24.25
C ASN A 276 -3.61 -1.02 -22.80
N SER A 277 -2.48 -1.27 -22.14
CA SER A 277 -2.28 -0.94 -20.73
C SER A 277 -2.49 0.55 -20.40
N MET A 278 -1.97 1.46 -21.25
CA MET A 278 -2.10 2.91 -21.03
C MET A 278 -3.53 3.40 -21.23
N GLN A 279 -4.29 2.82 -22.20
CA GLN A 279 -5.70 3.12 -22.35
C GLN A 279 -6.50 2.64 -21.15
N SER A 280 -6.22 1.43 -20.66
CA SER A 280 -6.87 0.88 -19.47
C SER A 280 -6.59 1.73 -18.23
N ALA A 281 -5.35 2.19 -18.02
CA ALA A 281 -5.01 3.13 -16.97
C ALA A 281 -5.76 4.47 -17.11
N THR A 282 -5.96 4.95 -18.35
CA THR A 282 -6.72 6.18 -18.65
C THR A 282 -8.21 6.02 -18.32
N ASP A 283 -8.81 4.90 -18.67
CA ASP A 283 -10.24 4.67 -18.46
C ASP A 283 -10.53 4.41 -16.97
N SER A 284 -9.68 3.63 -16.32
CA SER A 284 -9.76 3.36 -14.88
C SER A 284 -9.65 4.62 -14.02
N ILE A 285 -8.68 5.51 -14.29
CA ILE A 285 -8.55 6.76 -13.51
C ILE A 285 -9.73 7.70 -13.74
N ARG A 286 -10.27 7.73 -14.95
CA ARG A 286 -11.45 8.57 -15.28
C ARG A 286 -12.67 8.12 -14.50
N TYR A 287 -12.92 6.81 -14.48
CA TYR A 287 -14.01 6.23 -13.69
C TYR A 287 -13.81 6.48 -12.20
N PHE A 288 -12.61 6.20 -11.68
CA PHE A 288 -12.26 6.38 -10.27
C PHE A 288 -12.51 7.81 -9.79
N LYS A 289 -11.99 8.80 -10.50
CA LYS A 289 -12.18 10.24 -10.16
C LYS A 289 -13.65 10.63 -10.11
N LYS A 290 -14.45 10.10 -11.01
CA LYS A 290 -15.87 10.44 -11.12
C LYS A 290 -16.73 9.78 -10.05
N ASN A 291 -16.43 8.53 -9.69
CA ASN A 291 -17.37 7.67 -8.96
C ASN A 291 -16.86 7.22 -7.58
N LEU A 292 -15.55 7.08 -7.38
CA LEU A 292 -15.01 6.44 -6.19
C LEU A 292 -14.11 7.36 -5.34
N GLN A 293 -13.48 8.37 -5.91
CA GLN A 293 -12.50 9.19 -5.21
C GLN A 293 -13.07 9.89 -3.97
N SER A 294 -14.35 10.22 -3.97
CA SER A 294 -15.01 10.87 -2.82
C SER A 294 -15.37 9.90 -1.70
N LEU A 295 -15.17 8.59 -1.90
CA LEU A 295 -15.41 7.55 -0.90
C LEU A 295 -14.15 7.26 -0.06
N LEU A 296 -12.99 7.78 -0.46
CA LEU A 296 -11.68 7.65 0.18
C LEU A 296 -11.21 9.02 0.67
#